data_5fd971a41fc530a1bb6eee55f5a6c514
#
_entry.id   5fd971a41fc530a1bb6eee55f5a6c514
#
_cell.length_a   1.000
_cell.length_b   1.000
_cell.length_c   1.000
_cell.angle_alpha   90.00
_cell.angle_beta   90.00
_cell.angle_gamma   90.00
#
_symmetry.space_group_name_H-M   'P 1'
#
loop_
_entity.id
_entity.type
_entity.pdbx_description
1 polymer ?
#
loop_
_entity_poly.entity_id
_entity_poly.type
_entity_poly.pdbx_seq_one_letter_code
_entity_poly.pdbx_strand_id
1 'polypeptide(L)'
;MEEVRPLAIWLLSDGAPGHLSQSRGVVDALATRRMVETRTIELKIRSPFWKRLGRLLLPRIRDTDTWLRRIYGLTPPAGQPALIVSSGANTLLANALLARRHGVPNVYSGTLKGYDPAAFAGVFTVVPLGVACNHVLPLPPVPGELARPLPPPTGEPRIAVLVGGDGAGYVFKEADWRA
;
A
#
# COMPACT_ATOMS: atom_id res chain seq x y z
N MET A 1 -30.92 -7.06 17.60
CA MET A 1 -29.47 -6.88 17.66
C MET A 1 -29.01 -6.86 16.21
N GLU A 2 -28.54 -5.72 15.74
CA GLU A 2 -27.98 -5.60 14.39
C GLU A 2 -26.62 -6.32 14.40
N GLU A 3 -26.49 -7.32 13.55
CA GLU A 3 -25.26 -8.11 13.43
C GLU A 3 -24.16 -7.19 12.87
N VAL A 4 -23.21 -6.81 13.70
CA VAL A 4 -22.09 -5.94 13.30
C VAL A 4 -21.21 -6.73 12.33
N ARG A 5 -21.43 -6.52 11.03
CA ARG A 5 -20.62 -7.16 9.99
C ARG A 5 -19.21 -6.57 9.98
N PRO A 6 -18.18 -7.41 9.90
CA PRO A 6 -16.83 -6.95 9.79
C PRO A 6 -16.63 -6.13 8.50
N LEU A 7 -15.76 -5.13 8.57
CA LEU A 7 -15.36 -4.32 7.43
C LEU A 7 -14.44 -5.16 6.51
N ALA A 8 -14.93 -5.52 5.34
CA ALA A 8 -14.16 -6.29 4.37
C ALA A 8 -13.11 -5.41 3.69
N ILE A 9 -11.82 -5.68 3.92
CA ILE A 9 -10.71 -4.90 3.39
C ILE A 9 -9.90 -5.75 2.41
N TRP A 10 -9.71 -5.23 1.18
CA TRP A 10 -8.75 -5.80 0.26
C TRP A 10 -7.41 -5.09 0.38
N LEU A 11 -6.39 -5.87 0.71
CA LEU A 11 -5.03 -5.43 0.88
C LEU A 11 -4.22 -5.88 -0.34
N LEU A 12 -3.71 -4.92 -1.12
CA LEU A 12 -2.93 -5.23 -2.31
C LEU A 12 -1.44 -5.27 -1.97
N SER A 13 -0.78 -6.34 -2.43
CA SER A 13 0.64 -6.58 -2.20
C SER A 13 1.39 -6.75 -3.52
N ASP A 14 2.54 -6.11 -3.67
CA ASP A 14 3.47 -6.33 -4.78
C ASP A 14 4.61 -7.29 -4.42
N GLY A 15 4.46 -8.00 -3.31
CA GLY A 15 5.44 -8.96 -2.80
C GLY A 15 6.57 -8.35 -1.96
N ALA A 16 6.69 -7.02 -1.90
CA ALA A 16 7.70 -6.35 -1.08
C ALA A 16 7.26 -6.32 0.40
N PRO A 17 8.02 -6.92 1.34
CA PRO A 17 7.63 -7.00 2.74
C PRO A 17 7.36 -5.64 3.39
N GLY A 18 8.18 -4.63 3.09
CA GLY A 18 8.01 -3.27 3.62
C GLY A 18 6.71 -2.60 3.15
N HIS A 19 6.29 -2.83 1.89
CA HIS A 19 5.02 -2.32 1.38
C HIS A 19 3.83 -3.01 2.05
N LEU A 20 3.92 -4.34 2.19
CA LEU A 20 2.88 -5.12 2.87
C LEU A 20 2.75 -4.70 4.34
N SER A 21 3.88 -4.47 5.02
CA SER A 21 3.93 -3.98 6.39
C SER A 21 3.21 -2.64 6.55
N GLN A 22 3.49 -1.67 5.67
CA GLN A 22 2.79 -0.37 5.70
C GLN A 22 1.28 -0.51 5.47
N SER A 23 0.86 -1.36 4.54
CA SER A 23 -0.55 -1.61 4.28
C SER A 23 -1.24 -2.26 5.48
N ARG A 24 -0.57 -3.22 6.14
CA ARG A 24 -1.07 -3.84 7.39
C ARG A 24 -1.20 -2.83 8.52
N GLY A 25 -0.25 -1.92 8.66
CA GLY A 25 -0.33 -0.87 9.67
C GLY A 25 -1.58 0.00 9.55
N VAL A 26 -2.03 0.29 8.32
CA VAL A 26 -3.30 0.99 8.08
C VAL A 26 -4.49 0.14 8.53
N VAL A 27 -4.48 -1.16 8.19
CA VAL A 27 -5.56 -2.09 8.57
C VAL A 27 -5.62 -2.27 10.08
N ASP A 28 -4.48 -2.44 10.74
CA ASP A 28 -4.40 -2.61 12.20
C ASP A 28 -4.90 -1.37 12.95
N ALA A 29 -4.59 -0.18 12.43
CA ALA A 29 -5.16 1.06 12.99
C ALA A 29 -6.69 1.12 12.87
N LEU A 30 -7.27 0.59 11.79
CA LEU A 30 -8.72 0.48 11.65
C LEU A 30 -9.29 -0.60 12.58
N ALA A 31 -8.57 -1.72 12.77
CA ALA A 31 -8.98 -2.83 13.62
C ALA A 31 -9.11 -2.43 15.10
N THR A 32 -8.43 -1.38 15.53
CA THR A 32 -8.63 -0.83 16.90
C THR A 32 -10.01 -0.23 17.13
N ARG A 33 -10.76 0.07 16.06
CA ARG A 33 -12.05 0.78 16.12
C ARG A 33 -13.22 -0.02 15.57
N ARG A 34 -12.95 -1.01 14.72
CA ARG A 34 -13.98 -1.83 14.05
C ARG A 34 -13.47 -3.25 13.83
N MET A 35 -14.38 -4.21 13.82
CA MET A 35 -14.07 -5.55 13.31
C MET A 35 -13.70 -5.44 11.83
N VAL A 36 -12.58 -6.03 11.45
CA VAL A 36 -12.09 -6.06 10.07
C VAL A 36 -11.87 -7.49 9.61
N GLU A 37 -12.20 -7.75 8.35
CA GLU A 37 -11.86 -8.97 7.64
C GLU A 37 -10.96 -8.60 6.47
N THR A 38 -9.76 -9.17 6.41
CA THR A 38 -8.75 -8.78 5.43
C THR A 38 -8.50 -9.88 4.42
N ARG A 39 -8.54 -9.54 3.14
CA ARG A 39 -8.13 -10.40 2.04
C ARG A 39 -6.93 -9.80 1.33
N THR A 40 -5.80 -10.50 1.34
CA THR A 40 -4.61 -10.08 0.59
C THR A 40 -4.70 -10.54 -0.87
N ILE A 41 -4.44 -9.61 -1.79
CA ILE A 41 -4.38 -9.85 -3.22
C ILE A 41 -2.97 -9.55 -3.70
N GLU A 42 -2.28 -10.57 -4.15
CA GLU A 42 -0.94 -10.41 -4.69
C GLU A 42 -0.97 -9.94 -6.15
N LEU A 43 -0.13 -8.97 -6.45
CA LEU A 43 -0.01 -8.33 -7.75
C LEU A 43 1.39 -8.53 -8.30
N LYS A 44 1.47 -9.09 -9.50
CA LYS A 44 2.71 -9.19 -10.25
C LYS A 44 2.56 -8.46 -11.58
N ILE A 45 3.39 -7.45 -11.81
CA ILE A 45 3.38 -6.74 -13.10
C ILE A 45 3.85 -7.67 -14.19
N ARG A 46 2.98 -7.93 -15.17
CA ARG A 46 3.30 -8.70 -16.38
C ARG A 46 3.74 -7.80 -17.52
N SER A 47 3.25 -6.56 -17.56
CA SER A 47 3.57 -5.63 -18.63
C SER A 47 3.79 -4.21 -18.12
N PRO A 48 5.07 -3.78 -18.03
CA PRO A 48 5.42 -2.39 -17.69
C PRO A 48 4.88 -1.37 -18.70
N PHE A 49 4.79 -1.74 -19.98
CA PHE A 49 4.24 -0.89 -21.02
C PHE A 49 2.76 -0.56 -20.74
N TRP A 50 1.92 -1.57 -20.53
CA TRP A 50 0.50 -1.38 -20.22
C TRP A 50 0.30 -0.65 -18.88
N LYS A 51 1.19 -0.84 -17.91
CA LYS A 51 1.16 -0.07 -16.65
C LYS A 51 1.37 1.43 -16.90
N ARG A 52 2.36 1.82 -17.72
CA ARG A 52 2.61 3.23 -18.06
C ARG A 52 1.44 3.84 -18.82
N LEU A 53 0.92 3.13 -19.81
CA LEU A 53 -0.23 3.55 -20.59
C LEU A 53 -1.49 3.65 -19.73
N GLY A 54 -1.73 2.68 -18.85
CA GLY A 54 -2.86 2.67 -17.91
C GLY A 54 -2.82 3.84 -16.94
N ARG A 55 -1.63 4.27 -16.48
CA ARG A 55 -1.49 5.48 -15.67
C ARG A 55 -1.97 6.72 -16.41
N LEU A 56 -1.55 6.90 -17.66
CA LEU A 56 -1.94 8.05 -18.49
C LEU A 56 -3.43 8.05 -18.82
N LEU A 57 -3.98 6.87 -19.08
CA LEU A 57 -5.37 6.71 -19.48
C LEU A 57 -6.32 6.49 -18.29
N LEU A 58 -5.83 6.43 -17.05
CA LEU A 58 -6.63 6.09 -15.87
C LEU A 58 -7.97 6.85 -15.82
N PRO A 59 -8.06 8.17 -16.09
CA PRO A 59 -9.35 8.87 -16.04
C PRO A 59 -10.37 8.36 -17.09
N ARG A 60 -9.90 7.79 -18.20
CA ARG A 60 -10.70 7.34 -19.33
C ARG A 60 -10.99 5.83 -19.34
N ILE A 61 -10.32 5.06 -18.49
CA ILE A 61 -10.52 3.60 -18.40
C ILE A 61 -11.94 3.33 -17.88
N ARG A 62 -12.76 2.66 -18.69
CA ARG A 62 -14.09 2.16 -18.31
C ARG A 62 -14.07 0.66 -18.01
N ASP A 63 -13.37 -0.12 -18.83
CA ASP A 63 -13.21 -1.56 -18.64
C ASP A 63 -11.99 -1.87 -17.75
N THR A 64 -12.20 -1.79 -16.45
CA THR A 64 -11.16 -2.04 -15.45
C THR A 64 -10.63 -3.47 -15.46
N ASP A 65 -11.50 -4.44 -15.79
CA ASP A 65 -11.15 -5.87 -15.76
C ASP A 65 -10.15 -6.22 -16.87
N THR A 66 -10.34 -5.70 -18.08
CA THR A 66 -9.38 -5.89 -19.16
C THR A 66 -8.02 -5.28 -18.82
N TRP A 67 -7.98 -4.10 -18.20
CA TRP A 67 -6.72 -3.48 -17.78
C TRP A 67 -6.03 -4.26 -16.66
N LEU A 68 -6.76 -4.72 -15.65
CA LEU A 68 -6.22 -5.56 -14.58
C LEU A 68 -5.63 -6.87 -15.12
N ARG A 69 -6.32 -7.52 -16.05
CA ARG A 69 -5.80 -8.73 -16.70
C ARG A 69 -4.55 -8.48 -17.53
N ARG A 70 -4.52 -7.42 -18.33
CA ARG A 70 -3.37 -7.10 -19.20
C ARG A 70 -2.12 -6.75 -18.42
N ILE A 71 -2.28 -5.99 -17.33
CA ILE A 71 -1.13 -5.46 -16.57
C ILE A 71 -0.64 -6.48 -15.54
N TYR A 72 -1.55 -7.11 -14.81
CA TYR A 72 -1.25 -7.96 -13.67
C TYR A 72 -1.59 -9.43 -13.90
N GLY A 73 -2.32 -9.78 -14.96
CA GLY A 73 -2.94 -11.09 -15.12
C GLY A 73 -3.98 -11.35 -14.04
N LEU A 74 -4.51 -10.31 -13.42
CA LEU A 74 -5.46 -10.40 -12.33
C LEU A 74 -6.87 -10.51 -12.86
N THR A 75 -7.56 -11.56 -12.47
CA THR A 75 -9.02 -11.61 -12.48
C THR A 75 -9.47 -11.17 -11.08
N PRO A 76 -10.23 -10.08 -10.97
CA PRO A 76 -10.67 -9.61 -9.65
C PRO A 76 -11.39 -10.73 -8.90
N PRO A 77 -11.05 -10.93 -7.62
CA PRO A 77 -11.70 -11.97 -6.84
C PRO A 77 -13.20 -11.66 -6.65
N ALA A 78 -13.99 -12.71 -6.41
CA ALA A 78 -15.37 -12.54 -6.02
C ALA A 78 -15.47 -11.87 -4.65
N GLY A 79 -16.55 -11.12 -4.44
CA GLY A 79 -16.85 -10.39 -3.21
C GLY A 79 -16.82 -8.88 -3.41
N GLN A 80 -17.33 -8.17 -2.42
CA GLN A 80 -17.44 -6.72 -2.41
C GLN A 80 -16.61 -6.20 -1.23
N PRO A 81 -15.45 -5.57 -1.46
CA PRO A 81 -14.72 -4.92 -0.39
C PRO A 81 -15.46 -3.66 0.06
N ALA A 82 -15.24 -3.25 1.29
CA ALA A 82 -15.65 -1.94 1.79
C ALA A 82 -14.52 -0.91 1.67
N LEU A 83 -13.27 -1.38 1.58
CA LEU A 83 -12.08 -0.55 1.47
C LEU A 83 -10.97 -1.31 0.74
N ILE A 84 -10.18 -0.58 -0.05
CA ILE A 84 -8.96 -1.10 -0.67
C ILE A 84 -7.76 -0.36 -0.10
N VAL A 85 -6.77 -1.11 0.39
CA VAL A 85 -5.54 -0.56 0.99
C VAL A 85 -4.32 -1.08 0.25
N SER A 86 -3.37 -0.22 -0.04
CA SER A 86 -2.09 -0.66 -0.61
C SER A 86 -0.93 0.28 -0.31
N SER A 87 0.28 -0.24 -0.50
CA SER A 87 1.53 0.51 -0.56
C SER A 87 2.42 -0.04 -1.67
N GLY A 88 3.39 0.75 -2.12
CA GLY A 88 4.30 0.38 -3.20
C GLY A 88 3.82 0.79 -4.59
N ALA A 89 4.74 1.34 -5.40
CA ALA A 89 4.43 1.93 -6.71
C ALA A 89 3.80 0.94 -7.71
N ASN A 90 3.94 -0.35 -7.48
CA ASN A 90 3.38 -1.38 -8.36
C ASN A 90 1.89 -1.62 -8.12
N THR A 91 1.38 -1.23 -6.95
CA THR A 91 -0.03 -1.43 -6.58
C THR A 91 -0.94 -0.25 -6.95
N LEU A 92 -0.38 0.96 -7.20
CA LEU A 92 -1.13 2.20 -7.42
C LEU A 92 -2.26 2.05 -8.46
N LEU A 93 -1.91 1.52 -9.64
CA LEU A 93 -2.89 1.39 -10.71
C LEU A 93 -3.98 0.35 -10.39
N ALA A 94 -3.60 -0.79 -9.81
CA ALA A 94 -4.57 -1.80 -9.40
C ALA A 94 -5.49 -1.26 -8.29
N ASN A 95 -4.95 -0.50 -7.34
CA ASN A 95 -5.71 0.14 -6.27
C ASN A 95 -6.81 1.05 -6.86
N ALA A 96 -6.44 1.98 -7.75
CA ALA A 96 -7.39 2.88 -8.38
C ALA A 96 -8.43 2.16 -9.26
N LEU A 97 -8.00 1.14 -10.03
CA LEU A 97 -8.89 0.38 -10.90
C LEU A 97 -9.90 -0.46 -10.11
N LEU A 98 -9.45 -1.15 -9.05
CA LEU A 98 -10.32 -1.97 -8.20
C LEU A 98 -11.29 -1.09 -7.41
N ALA A 99 -10.84 0.04 -6.89
CA ALA A 99 -11.71 1.00 -6.20
C ALA A 99 -12.84 1.48 -7.12
N ARG A 100 -12.50 1.87 -8.34
CA ARG A 100 -13.47 2.28 -9.36
C ARG A 100 -14.44 1.15 -9.73
N ARG A 101 -13.92 -0.08 -9.92
CA ARG A 101 -14.71 -1.26 -10.26
C ARG A 101 -15.79 -1.56 -9.24
N HIS A 102 -15.43 -1.45 -7.97
CA HIS A 102 -16.32 -1.79 -6.85
C HIS A 102 -17.09 -0.58 -6.30
N GLY A 103 -16.77 0.64 -6.75
CA GLY A 103 -17.39 1.87 -6.23
C GLY A 103 -17.07 2.12 -4.75
N VAL A 104 -15.86 1.76 -4.29
CA VAL A 104 -15.47 1.83 -2.87
C VAL A 104 -14.30 2.78 -2.67
N PRO A 105 -14.15 3.36 -1.46
CA PRO A 105 -12.98 4.13 -1.12
C PRO A 105 -11.70 3.29 -1.18
N ASN A 106 -10.60 3.97 -1.41
CA ASN A 106 -9.27 3.38 -1.42
C ASN A 106 -8.26 4.26 -0.69
N VAL A 107 -7.30 3.60 -0.07
CA VAL A 107 -6.19 4.25 0.64
C VAL A 107 -4.87 3.74 0.09
N TYR A 108 -3.93 4.66 -0.06
CA TYR A 108 -2.58 4.34 -0.49
C TYR A 108 -1.55 4.93 0.49
N SER A 109 -0.58 4.12 0.92
CA SER A 109 0.55 4.58 1.73
C SER A 109 1.80 4.74 0.85
N GLY A 110 2.25 5.97 0.66
CA GLY A 110 3.40 6.34 -0.16
C GLY A 110 3.15 7.48 -1.13
N THR A 111 4.14 7.81 -1.95
CA THR A 111 4.05 8.89 -2.93
C THR A 111 3.34 8.45 -4.21
N LEU A 112 2.51 9.30 -4.78
CA LEU A 112 1.64 8.97 -5.92
C LEU A 112 2.35 8.71 -7.24
N LYS A 113 3.64 9.02 -7.38
CA LYS A 113 4.44 8.74 -8.58
C LYS A 113 3.81 9.25 -9.89
N GLY A 114 3.13 10.41 -9.84
CA GLY A 114 2.47 11.03 -10.99
C GLY A 114 1.09 10.44 -11.35
N TYR A 115 0.46 9.71 -10.43
CA TYR A 115 -0.97 9.40 -10.54
C TYR A 115 -1.82 10.58 -10.10
N ASP A 116 -3.00 10.71 -10.70
CA ASP A 116 -3.98 11.72 -10.32
C ASP A 116 -4.46 11.48 -8.87
N PRO A 117 -4.29 12.47 -7.96
CA PRO A 117 -4.77 12.36 -6.59
C PRO A 117 -6.27 12.07 -6.47
N ALA A 118 -7.07 12.54 -7.43
CA ALA A 118 -8.53 12.30 -7.45
C ALA A 118 -8.91 10.82 -7.59
N ALA A 119 -7.96 9.95 -7.96
CA ALA A 119 -8.17 8.50 -8.01
C ALA A 119 -8.09 7.82 -6.64
N PHE A 120 -7.80 8.57 -5.56
CA PHE A 120 -7.60 8.04 -4.21
C PHE A 120 -8.46 8.79 -3.20
N ALA A 121 -9.13 8.04 -2.32
CA ALA A 121 -9.90 8.62 -1.23
C ALA A 121 -8.98 9.12 -0.09
N GLY A 122 -7.82 8.46 0.12
CA GLY A 122 -6.82 8.88 1.09
C GLY A 122 -5.41 8.44 0.69
N VAL A 123 -4.43 9.30 0.97
CA VAL A 123 -3.00 9.03 0.73
C VAL A 123 -2.22 9.36 1.99
N PHE A 124 -1.52 8.36 2.55
CA PHE A 124 -0.68 8.54 3.72
C PHE A 124 0.79 8.70 3.31
N THR A 125 1.43 9.77 3.77
CA THR A 125 2.85 10.06 3.49
C THR A 125 3.53 10.65 4.70
N VAL A 126 4.86 10.62 4.71
CA VAL A 126 5.67 11.31 5.74
C VAL A 126 6.09 12.72 5.30
N VAL A 127 5.82 13.08 4.06
CA VAL A 127 6.07 14.42 3.51
C VAL A 127 4.82 14.93 2.82
N PRO A 128 4.51 16.24 2.90
CA PRO A 128 3.34 16.80 2.26
C PRO A 128 3.42 16.70 0.73
N LEU A 129 2.31 16.30 0.11
CA LEU A 129 2.16 16.26 -1.34
C LEU A 129 1.40 17.48 -1.90
N GLY A 130 0.85 18.33 -1.03
CA GLY A 130 0.08 19.52 -1.47
C GLY A 130 -1.27 19.20 -2.12
N VAL A 131 -1.87 18.03 -1.84
CA VAL A 131 -3.17 17.61 -2.37
C VAL A 131 -4.15 17.29 -1.26
N ALA A 132 -5.45 17.51 -1.50
CA ALA A 132 -6.48 17.43 -0.46
C ALA A 132 -6.63 16.04 0.18
N CYS A 133 -6.42 14.96 -0.57
CA CYS A 133 -6.51 13.59 -0.06
C CYS A 133 -5.27 13.13 0.72
N ASN A 134 -4.24 13.99 0.88
CA ASN A 134 -3.00 13.65 1.56
C ASN A 134 -3.10 13.87 3.07
N HIS A 135 -2.79 12.83 3.82
CA HIS A 135 -2.62 12.85 5.26
C HIS A 135 -1.15 12.61 5.59
N VAL A 136 -0.50 13.63 6.14
CA VAL A 136 0.92 13.55 6.53
C VAL A 136 1.01 12.90 7.90
N LEU A 137 1.78 11.83 7.97
CA LEU A 137 2.04 11.09 9.21
C LEU A 137 3.48 11.35 9.66
N PRO A 138 3.77 11.36 10.96
CA PRO A 138 5.14 11.53 11.47
C PRO A 138 6.06 10.35 11.07
N LEU A 139 5.48 9.16 10.92
CA LEU A 139 6.16 7.93 10.51
C LEU A 139 5.27 7.14 9.52
N PRO A 140 5.85 6.30 8.66
CA PRO A 140 5.06 5.38 7.85
C PRO A 140 4.19 4.48 8.74
N PRO A 141 3.00 4.07 8.29
CA PRO A 141 2.20 3.10 9.01
C PRO A 141 3.00 1.80 9.24
N VAL A 142 2.89 1.24 10.43
CA VAL A 142 3.52 -0.04 10.80
C VAL A 142 2.48 -0.93 11.47
N PRO A 143 2.61 -2.27 11.38
CA PRO A 143 1.74 -3.21 12.08
C PRO A 143 1.68 -2.90 13.59
N GLY A 144 0.51 -3.10 14.19
CA GLY A 144 0.27 -2.78 15.60
C GLY A 144 1.24 -3.45 16.58
N GLU A 145 1.72 -4.63 16.23
CA GLU A 145 2.76 -5.35 16.98
C GLU A 145 4.12 -4.62 17.01
N LEU A 146 4.43 -3.84 15.95
CA LEU A 146 5.65 -3.02 15.84
C LEU A 146 5.46 -1.60 16.40
N ALA A 147 4.22 -1.17 16.57
CA ALA A 147 3.89 0.16 17.10
C ALA A 147 3.88 0.22 18.65
N ARG A 148 4.24 -0.85 19.33
CA ARG A 148 4.29 -0.89 20.80
C ARG A 148 5.39 0.03 21.32
N PRO A 149 5.11 0.83 22.35
CA PRO A 149 6.15 1.59 23.04
C PRO A 149 7.24 0.64 23.52
N LEU A 150 8.48 0.94 23.19
CA LEU A 150 9.60 0.22 23.78
C LEU A 150 9.67 0.55 25.29
N PRO A 151 10.01 -0.41 26.15
CA PRO A 151 10.27 -0.11 27.54
C PRO A 151 11.41 0.92 27.62
N PRO A 152 11.43 1.78 28.64
CA PRO A 152 12.53 2.72 28.82
C PRO A 152 13.85 1.96 28.86
N PRO A 153 14.91 2.50 28.22
CA PRO A 153 16.19 1.84 28.19
C PRO A 153 16.73 1.70 29.62
N THR A 154 17.05 0.47 30.01
CA THR A 154 17.70 0.15 31.28
C THR A 154 19.15 -0.23 31.00
N GLY A 155 20.09 0.49 31.60
CA GLY A 155 21.52 0.22 31.47
C GLY A 155 22.27 1.22 30.58
N GLU A 156 23.47 0.86 30.16
CA GLU A 156 24.32 1.70 29.34
C GLU A 156 23.72 1.97 27.94
N PRO A 157 23.93 3.17 27.35
CA PRO A 157 23.46 3.49 26.02
C PRO A 157 23.97 2.48 25.00
N ARG A 158 23.05 1.89 24.22
CA ARG A 158 23.38 0.98 23.11
C ARG A 158 23.10 1.68 21.80
N ILE A 159 24.08 1.69 20.91
CA ILE A 159 23.94 2.20 19.54
C ILE A 159 23.72 0.99 18.61
N ALA A 160 22.59 0.96 17.91
CA ALA A 160 22.35 0.01 16.84
C ALA A 160 22.58 0.71 15.49
N VAL A 161 23.49 0.18 14.70
CA VAL A 161 23.67 0.60 13.30
C VAL A 161 22.96 -0.39 12.41
N LEU A 162 21.89 0.07 11.73
CA LEU A 162 21.17 -0.73 10.76
C LEU A 162 21.80 -0.50 9.38
N VAL A 163 22.41 -1.54 8.87
CA VAL A 163 22.94 -1.54 7.51
C VAL A 163 21.86 -2.13 6.61
N GLY A 164 21.35 -1.31 5.68
CA GLY A 164 20.33 -1.75 4.72
C GLY A 164 20.90 -2.74 3.71
N GLY A 165 20.04 -3.66 3.23
CA GLY A 165 20.35 -4.50 2.09
C GLY A 165 20.00 -3.86 0.74
N ASP A 166 20.06 -4.62 -0.34
CA ASP A 166 19.67 -4.19 -1.67
C ASP A 166 18.24 -3.64 -1.69
N GLY A 167 18.04 -2.53 -2.37
CA GLY A 167 16.71 -1.92 -2.50
C GLY A 167 16.74 -0.55 -3.19
N ALA A 168 15.59 -0.10 -3.64
CA ALA A 168 15.41 1.20 -4.29
C ALA A 168 16.38 1.51 -5.46
N GLY A 169 16.89 0.46 -6.13
CA GLY A 169 17.88 0.59 -7.21
C GLY A 169 19.33 0.55 -6.76
N TYR A 170 19.60 0.45 -5.47
CA TYR A 170 20.94 0.23 -4.92
C TYR A 170 21.21 -1.26 -4.77
N VAL A 171 22.41 -1.69 -5.16
CA VAL A 171 22.92 -3.05 -4.97
C VAL A 171 24.25 -2.93 -4.26
N PHE A 172 24.35 -3.56 -3.09
CA PHE A 172 25.59 -3.60 -2.32
C PHE A 172 26.46 -4.76 -2.81
N LYS A 173 27.71 -4.45 -3.15
CA LYS A 173 28.71 -5.43 -3.53
C LYS A 173 29.59 -5.75 -2.32
N GLU A 174 30.22 -6.92 -2.34
CA GLU A 174 31.14 -7.32 -1.26
C GLU A 174 32.22 -6.26 -0.97
N ALA A 175 32.70 -5.55 -2.00
CA ALA A 175 33.67 -4.47 -1.84
C ALA A 175 33.14 -3.29 -1.01
N ASP A 176 31.85 -3.03 -1.01
CA ASP A 176 31.24 -1.91 -0.28
C ASP A 176 31.24 -2.17 1.25
N TRP A 177 31.48 -3.42 1.66
CA TRP A 177 31.51 -3.84 3.08
C TRP A 177 32.94 -3.97 3.64
N ARG A 178 33.96 -3.80 2.80
CA ARG A 178 35.37 -3.95 3.18
C ARG A 178 36.10 -2.61 3.40
N ALA A 179 35.39 -1.49 3.37
CA ALA A 179 35.97 -0.15 3.51
C ALA A 179 36.20 0.26 4.98
#